data_3fc0c0dfcc6170ca522065e67e5ae26c
#
_entry.id   3fc0c0dfcc6170ca522065e67e5ae26c
#
_cell.length_a   1.000
_cell.length_b   1.000
_cell.length_c   1.000
_cell.angle_alpha   90.00
_cell.angle_beta   90.00
_cell.angle_gamma   90.00
#
_symmetry.space_group_name_H-M   'P 1'
#
loop_
_entity.id
_entity.type
_entity.pdbx_description
1 polymer ?
#
loop_
_entity_poly.entity_id
_entity_poly.type
_entity_poly.pdbx_seq_one_letter_code
_entity_poly.pdbx_strand_id
1 'polypeptide(L)'
;MGVVRTDESRRAEIEEFRRMLLSCSGVVLKVTTEEEYNRRQVPAANRNEYTADQKLVCVTSGVSFLGIAIVKKLLLRGYSVRIIVDNEDDIERLREIEITEEVGGRSNITSSNQIGVVVAKFNERRTLMEAFDGCCAVFHTAAFIDPSGLSGYSKIMAEVEARAAENIAEACAATSSVRNYVLTSSLLTCFWRDTSDSSLSHVVDHNTWSDESFCKRKKLWYALGKLKAEHVSWKIAKEKGLKMATICSGLVTGPRYFCVNPHLKGGQEMYDYGLLATVDVDRLADAHVHVYEEMNKNGGGRYVCFDKVVRSPNEVQILEEKTGIHINTISSDYEFRFILSNRKLDRLMSQVHRCSNLC
;
A
#
# COMPACT_ATOMS: atom_id res chain seq x y z
N MET A 1 -7.02 1.62 4.41
CA MET A 1 -7.61 1.41 5.73
C MET A 1 -6.78 0.40 6.48
N GLY A 2 -6.32 0.80 7.65
CA GLY A 2 -5.54 -0.07 8.48
C GLY A 2 -6.41 -1.13 9.15
N VAL A 3 -6.01 -2.37 9.07
CA VAL A 3 -6.63 -3.50 9.76
C VAL A 3 -5.97 -3.62 11.14
N VAL A 4 -6.77 -3.79 12.19
CA VAL A 4 -6.24 -4.20 13.50
C VAL A 4 -5.60 -5.57 13.31
N ARG A 5 -4.28 -5.64 13.47
CA ARG A 5 -3.54 -6.91 13.37
C ARG A 5 -3.62 -7.65 14.68
N THR A 6 -4.54 -8.58 14.78
CA THR A 6 -4.54 -9.61 15.83
C THR A 6 -3.56 -10.72 15.44
N ASP A 7 -3.15 -11.57 16.38
CA ASP A 7 -2.32 -12.76 16.06
C ASP A 7 -3.01 -13.68 15.04
N GLU A 8 -4.34 -13.77 15.11
CA GLU A 8 -5.13 -14.53 14.14
C GLU A 8 -5.09 -13.89 12.74
N SER A 9 -5.19 -12.56 12.66
CA SER A 9 -5.05 -11.83 11.39
C SER A 9 -3.66 -12.00 10.77
N ARG A 10 -2.60 -11.95 11.58
CA ARG A 10 -1.22 -12.18 11.12
C ARG A 10 -1.02 -13.61 10.60
N ARG A 11 -1.53 -14.60 11.32
CA ARG A 11 -1.48 -16.01 10.85
C ARG A 11 -2.20 -16.19 9.52
N ALA A 12 -3.37 -15.56 9.36
CA ALA A 12 -4.12 -15.60 8.11
C ALA A 12 -3.37 -14.93 6.95
N GLU A 13 -2.71 -13.80 7.20
CA GLU A 13 -1.88 -13.10 6.20
C GLU A 13 -0.68 -13.96 5.78
N ILE A 14 0.02 -14.60 6.70
CA ILE A 14 1.16 -15.48 6.40
C ILE A 14 0.72 -16.73 5.65
N GLU A 15 -0.41 -17.33 6.01
CA GLU A 15 -0.96 -18.47 5.26
C GLU A 15 -1.40 -18.06 3.85
N GLU A 16 -1.91 -16.86 3.66
CA GLU A 16 -2.22 -16.34 2.32
C GLU A 16 -0.94 -16.08 1.52
N PHE A 17 0.11 -15.58 2.16
CA PHE A 17 1.42 -15.43 1.54
C PHE A 17 1.98 -16.78 1.08
N ARG A 18 1.89 -17.80 1.91
CA ARG A 18 2.27 -19.18 1.56
C ARG A 18 1.52 -19.69 0.33
N ARG A 19 0.19 -19.50 0.29
CA ARG A 19 -0.62 -19.89 -0.88
C ARG A 19 -0.23 -19.14 -2.14
N MET A 20 0.10 -17.86 -2.01
CA MET A 20 0.61 -17.07 -3.12
C MET A 20 1.92 -17.64 -3.65
N LEU A 21 2.88 -17.97 -2.78
CA LEU A 21 4.14 -18.58 -3.19
C LEU A 21 3.90 -19.88 -3.94
N LEU A 22 3.07 -20.79 -3.42
CA LEU A 22 2.72 -22.05 -4.08
C LEU A 22 2.04 -21.85 -5.45
N SER A 23 1.38 -20.72 -5.68
CA SER A 23 0.77 -20.38 -6.96
C SER A 23 1.73 -19.79 -7.98
N CYS A 24 2.92 -19.37 -7.56
CA CYS A 24 3.94 -18.75 -8.40
C CYS A 24 5.06 -19.76 -8.68
N SER A 25 4.99 -20.49 -9.80
CA SER A 25 6.01 -21.47 -10.19
C SER A 25 7.39 -20.80 -10.28
N GLY A 26 8.38 -21.39 -9.62
CA GLY A 26 9.77 -20.96 -9.75
C GLY A 26 10.20 -19.73 -8.95
N VAL A 27 9.44 -19.30 -7.97
CA VAL A 27 9.83 -18.24 -7.04
C VAL A 27 10.65 -18.85 -5.88
N VAL A 28 11.79 -18.26 -5.58
CA VAL A 28 12.63 -18.65 -4.44
C VAL A 28 12.46 -17.62 -3.32
N LEU A 29 12.03 -18.10 -2.15
CA LEU A 29 11.97 -17.29 -0.93
C LEU A 29 13.34 -17.37 -0.21
N LYS A 30 13.91 -16.25 0.15
CA LYS A 30 15.12 -16.13 0.99
C LYS A 30 14.84 -15.26 2.19
N VAL A 31 14.88 -15.83 3.37
CA VAL A 31 14.75 -15.11 4.64
C VAL A 31 16.15 -14.83 5.18
N THR A 32 16.49 -13.54 5.37
CA THR A 32 17.80 -13.11 5.85
C THR A 32 17.64 -12.45 7.21
N THR A 33 18.35 -12.93 8.23
CA THR A 33 18.37 -12.29 9.55
C THR A 33 19.24 -11.03 9.54
N GLU A 34 19.04 -10.16 10.54
CA GLU A 34 19.86 -8.99 10.75
C GLU A 34 21.36 -9.36 10.93
N GLU A 35 21.67 -10.46 11.62
CA GLU A 35 23.03 -10.96 11.79
C GLU A 35 23.65 -11.46 10.48
N GLU A 36 22.90 -12.15 9.64
CA GLU A 36 23.36 -12.61 8.33
C GLU A 36 23.49 -11.46 7.35
N TYR A 37 22.63 -10.47 7.43
CA TYR A 37 22.72 -9.25 6.64
C TYR A 37 23.97 -8.45 7.01
N ASN A 38 24.23 -8.25 8.31
CA ASN A 38 25.39 -7.53 8.82
C ASN A 38 26.72 -8.27 8.52
N ARG A 39 26.73 -9.61 8.52
CA ARG A 39 27.91 -10.41 8.11
C ARG A 39 28.24 -10.29 6.62
N ARG A 40 27.25 -10.03 5.77
CA ARG A 40 27.44 -9.83 4.32
C ARG A 40 27.95 -8.44 3.96
N GLN A 41 28.09 -7.53 4.90
CA GLN A 41 28.77 -6.24 4.72
C GLN A 41 30.32 -6.40 4.74
N VAL A 42 30.87 -7.39 4.04
CA VAL A 42 32.30 -7.49 3.70
C VAL A 42 32.59 -6.54 2.53
N PRO A 43 33.84 -5.95 2.44
CA PRO A 43 34.11 -4.72 1.69
C PRO A 43 33.78 -4.79 0.22
N ALA A 44 33.52 -3.62 -0.35
CA ALA A 44 33.12 -3.26 -1.71
C ALA A 44 33.89 -3.85 -2.92
N ALA A 45 34.68 -4.90 -2.75
CA ALA A 45 35.54 -5.46 -3.80
C ALA A 45 34.87 -6.44 -4.77
N ASN A 46 33.65 -6.95 -4.47
CA ASN A 46 32.94 -7.92 -5.33
C ASN A 46 31.50 -7.52 -5.68
N ARG A 47 31.22 -6.21 -5.83
CA ARG A 47 29.88 -5.73 -6.25
C ARG A 47 29.53 -5.93 -7.73
N ASN A 48 30.36 -6.63 -8.49
CA ASN A 48 30.20 -6.78 -9.95
C ASN A 48 29.36 -7.97 -10.41
N GLU A 49 28.67 -8.70 -9.51
CA GLU A 49 27.83 -9.85 -9.92
C GLU A 49 26.31 -9.60 -9.94
N TYR A 50 25.85 -8.40 -9.59
CA TYR A 50 24.46 -8.04 -9.92
C TYR A 50 24.47 -7.44 -11.32
N THR A 51 24.19 -8.29 -12.32
CA THR A 51 23.96 -7.82 -13.67
C THR A 51 22.87 -6.73 -13.65
N ALA A 52 23.10 -5.65 -14.40
CA ALA A 52 22.28 -4.43 -14.45
C ALA A 52 20.79 -4.63 -14.84
N ASP A 53 20.33 -5.86 -14.93
CA ASP A 53 18.99 -6.27 -15.40
C ASP A 53 18.06 -6.77 -14.26
N GLN A 54 18.52 -6.91 -13.04
CA GLN A 54 17.62 -7.34 -11.96
C GLN A 54 16.83 -6.16 -11.42
N LYS A 55 15.55 -6.09 -11.82
CA LYS A 55 14.57 -5.10 -11.36
C LYS A 55 14.13 -5.42 -9.92
N LEU A 56 15.01 -5.17 -8.94
CA LEU A 56 14.70 -5.38 -7.54
C LEU A 56 13.88 -4.20 -7.01
N VAL A 57 12.75 -4.49 -6.38
CA VAL A 57 11.87 -3.51 -5.71
C VAL A 57 11.61 -3.91 -4.27
N CYS A 58 11.29 -2.95 -3.41
CA CYS A 58 10.96 -3.21 -2.01
C CYS A 58 9.48 -2.94 -1.72
N VAL A 59 8.85 -3.79 -0.91
CA VAL A 59 7.47 -3.62 -0.40
C VAL A 59 7.49 -3.64 1.12
N THR A 60 7.11 -2.53 1.77
CA THR A 60 7.30 -2.34 3.21
C THR A 60 6.38 -3.17 4.11
N SER A 61 5.31 -3.70 3.59
CA SER A 61 4.40 -4.62 4.31
C SER A 61 3.97 -5.74 3.37
N GLY A 62 4.97 -6.43 2.82
CA GLY A 62 4.77 -7.44 1.79
C GLY A 62 3.90 -8.63 2.22
N VAL A 63 3.82 -8.92 3.51
CA VAL A 63 2.96 -9.98 4.07
C VAL A 63 1.55 -9.49 4.43
N SER A 64 1.26 -8.19 4.32
CA SER A 64 -0.11 -7.70 4.48
C SER A 64 -0.97 -8.08 3.27
N PHE A 65 -2.28 -8.06 3.44
CA PHE A 65 -3.22 -8.46 2.38
C PHE A 65 -2.99 -7.70 1.06
N LEU A 66 -2.86 -6.38 1.11
CA LEU A 66 -2.50 -5.57 -0.06
C LEU A 66 -1.06 -5.82 -0.52
N GLY A 67 -0.13 -5.97 0.44
CA GLY A 67 1.28 -6.26 0.15
C GLY A 67 1.45 -7.55 -0.64
N ILE A 68 0.79 -8.63 -0.23
CA ILE A 68 0.79 -9.93 -0.93
C ILE A 68 0.30 -9.77 -2.38
N ALA A 69 -0.80 -9.04 -2.58
CA ALA A 69 -1.33 -8.80 -3.92
C ALA A 69 -0.35 -8.02 -4.80
N ILE A 70 0.30 -6.98 -4.25
CA ILE A 70 1.33 -6.21 -4.96
C ILE A 70 2.56 -7.07 -5.27
N VAL A 71 3.06 -7.84 -4.30
CA VAL A 71 4.19 -8.76 -4.49
C VAL A 71 3.90 -9.73 -5.62
N LYS A 72 2.72 -10.37 -5.62
CA LYS A 72 2.29 -11.28 -6.69
C LYS A 72 2.30 -10.61 -8.06
N LYS A 73 1.75 -9.39 -8.18
CA LYS A 73 1.70 -8.66 -9.45
C LYS A 73 3.11 -8.27 -9.94
N LEU A 74 4.01 -7.90 -9.03
CA LEU A 74 5.41 -7.58 -9.34
C LEU A 74 6.16 -8.83 -9.85
N LEU A 75 6.02 -9.97 -9.18
CA LEU A 75 6.63 -11.23 -9.60
C LEU A 75 6.15 -11.65 -10.99
N LEU A 76 4.85 -11.57 -11.26
CA LEU A 76 4.27 -11.88 -12.58
C LEU A 76 4.81 -10.99 -13.70
N ARG A 77 5.39 -9.83 -13.36
CA ARG A 77 6.03 -8.89 -14.31
C ARG A 77 7.55 -9.01 -14.33
N GLY A 78 8.11 -10.05 -13.72
CA GLY A 78 9.54 -10.33 -13.73
C GLY A 78 10.36 -9.45 -12.80
N TYR A 79 9.76 -8.83 -11.77
CA TYR A 79 10.50 -8.14 -10.72
C TYR A 79 10.96 -9.12 -9.64
N SER A 80 12.15 -8.92 -9.10
CA SER A 80 12.53 -9.47 -7.81
C SER A 80 12.02 -8.55 -6.71
N VAL A 81 11.56 -9.11 -5.59
CA VAL A 81 10.91 -8.35 -4.54
C VAL A 81 11.62 -8.55 -3.22
N ARG A 82 11.93 -7.46 -2.52
CA ARG A 82 12.33 -7.48 -1.12
C ARG A 82 11.13 -7.04 -0.28
N ILE A 83 10.78 -7.83 0.73
CA ILE A 83 9.72 -7.49 1.68
C ILE A 83 10.32 -7.11 3.02
N ILE A 84 9.77 -6.07 3.64
CA ILE A 84 10.13 -5.68 4.99
C ILE A 84 9.07 -6.20 5.95
N VAL A 85 9.54 -6.79 7.04
CA VAL A 85 8.74 -7.14 8.22
C VAL A 85 9.29 -6.37 9.42
N ASP A 86 8.45 -6.04 10.37
CA ASP A 86 8.78 -5.18 11.50
C ASP A 86 9.03 -5.94 12.82
N ASN A 87 8.84 -7.25 12.80
CA ASN A 87 9.08 -8.11 13.96
C ASN A 87 9.72 -9.46 13.57
N GLU A 88 10.40 -10.06 14.54
CA GLU A 88 11.12 -11.34 14.36
C GLU A 88 10.16 -12.53 14.28
N ASP A 89 8.99 -12.48 14.92
CA ASP A 89 8.01 -13.56 14.87
C ASP A 89 7.52 -13.83 13.45
N ASP A 90 7.36 -12.78 12.65
CA ASP A 90 6.98 -12.92 11.24
C ASP A 90 8.11 -13.55 10.42
N ILE A 91 9.38 -13.29 10.78
CA ILE A 91 10.54 -13.94 10.18
C ILE A 91 10.55 -15.44 10.43
N GLU A 92 10.33 -15.88 11.68
CA GLU A 92 10.34 -17.31 12.01
C GLU A 92 9.24 -18.05 11.24
N ARG A 93 8.04 -17.49 11.16
CA ARG A 93 6.93 -18.07 10.39
C ARG A 93 7.21 -18.14 8.88
N LEU A 94 7.91 -17.14 8.33
CA LEU A 94 8.31 -17.14 6.93
C LEU A 94 9.43 -18.15 6.65
N ARG A 95 10.33 -18.41 7.61
CA ARG A 95 11.33 -19.47 7.54
C ARG A 95 10.72 -20.85 7.52
N GLU A 96 9.67 -21.09 8.29
CA GLU A 96 8.94 -22.35 8.24
C GLU A 96 8.40 -22.65 6.84
N ILE A 97 7.98 -21.63 6.10
CA ILE A 97 7.56 -21.77 4.71
C ILE A 97 8.74 -22.14 3.80
N GLU A 98 9.89 -21.50 3.96
CA GLU A 98 11.11 -21.77 3.18
C GLU A 98 11.55 -23.23 3.34
N ILE A 99 11.59 -23.74 4.57
CA ILE A 99 11.99 -25.13 4.87
C ILE A 99 11.01 -26.13 4.25
N THR A 100 9.72 -25.86 4.28
CA THR A 100 8.72 -26.79 3.71
C THR A 100 8.78 -26.89 2.20
N GLU A 101 9.24 -25.84 1.52
CA GLU A 101 9.40 -25.84 0.06
C GLU A 101 10.68 -26.53 -0.40
N GLU A 102 11.78 -26.44 0.36
CA GLU A 102 13.01 -27.17 0.06
C GLU A 102 12.85 -28.69 0.15
N VAL A 103 12.01 -29.17 1.05
CA VAL A 103 11.73 -30.59 1.22
C VAL A 103 10.83 -31.16 0.11
N GLY A 104 10.06 -30.31 -0.57
CA GLY A 104 9.03 -30.73 -1.55
C GLY A 104 9.49 -30.97 -2.99
N GLY A 105 10.71 -30.68 -3.39
CA GLY A 105 11.18 -31.00 -4.74
C GLY A 105 12.34 -30.17 -5.28
N ARG A 106 13.41 -30.83 -5.64
CA ARG A 106 14.44 -30.31 -6.54
C ARG A 106 13.83 -30.03 -7.91
N SER A 107 13.33 -28.85 -8.15
CA SER A 107 13.17 -28.37 -9.51
C SER A 107 14.43 -27.58 -9.89
N ASN A 108 15.06 -27.96 -11.00
CA ASN A 108 16.11 -27.18 -11.67
C ASN A 108 15.49 -25.88 -12.18
N ILE A 109 15.32 -24.91 -11.28
CA ILE A 109 14.65 -23.65 -11.60
C ILE A 109 15.72 -22.63 -11.92
N THR A 110 15.89 -22.34 -13.19
CA THR A 110 16.53 -21.15 -13.74
C THR A 110 15.59 -19.93 -13.61
N SER A 111 14.89 -19.79 -12.49
CA SER A 111 13.98 -18.68 -12.29
C SER A 111 14.75 -17.51 -11.71
N SER A 112 14.73 -16.39 -12.42
CA SER A 112 15.38 -15.13 -12.02
C SER A 112 14.63 -14.38 -10.91
N ASN A 113 13.40 -14.78 -10.58
CA ASN A 113 12.54 -14.05 -9.65
C ASN A 113 12.76 -14.54 -8.22
N GLN A 114 13.15 -13.61 -7.33
CA GLN A 114 13.43 -13.94 -5.92
C GLN A 114 12.60 -13.03 -5.01
N ILE A 115 12.17 -13.60 -3.88
CA ILE A 115 11.64 -12.82 -2.76
C ILE A 115 12.69 -12.87 -1.64
N GLY A 116 13.19 -11.69 -1.27
CA GLY A 116 14.02 -11.51 -0.09
C GLY A 116 13.18 -10.97 1.06
N VAL A 117 13.39 -11.47 2.26
CA VAL A 117 12.76 -10.94 3.47
C VAL A 117 13.82 -10.33 4.37
N VAL A 118 13.59 -9.11 4.84
CA VAL A 118 14.48 -8.40 5.76
C VAL A 118 13.67 -7.78 6.90
N VAL A 119 14.27 -7.73 8.09
CA VAL A 119 13.72 -6.97 9.22
C VAL A 119 14.19 -5.55 9.12
N ALA A 120 13.27 -4.58 9.18
CA ALA A 120 13.63 -3.17 9.37
C ALA A 120 12.51 -2.44 10.10
N LYS A 121 12.90 -1.63 11.06
CA LYS A 121 11.95 -0.84 11.85
C LYS A 121 11.70 0.51 11.19
N PHE A 122 10.44 0.89 11.03
CA PHE A 122 10.07 2.15 10.36
C PHE A 122 10.47 3.42 11.13
N ASN A 123 10.89 3.30 12.38
CA ASN A 123 11.44 4.41 13.16
C ASN A 123 12.99 4.50 13.08
N GLU A 124 13.65 3.57 12.42
CA GLU A 124 15.10 3.49 12.30
C GLU A 124 15.55 3.71 10.85
N ARG A 125 15.92 4.93 10.52
CA ARG A 125 16.31 5.32 9.15
C ARG A 125 17.47 4.50 8.59
N ARG A 126 18.43 4.13 9.45
CA ARG A 126 19.60 3.37 9.01
C ARG A 126 19.21 1.99 8.51
N THR A 127 18.41 1.24 9.27
CA THR A 127 17.96 -0.11 8.88
C THR A 127 17.09 -0.07 7.61
N LEU A 128 16.32 1.02 7.43
CA LEU A 128 15.56 1.24 6.20
C LEU A 128 16.47 1.47 4.99
N MET A 129 17.51 2.29 5.11
CA MET A 129 18.49 2.52 4.03
C MET A 129 19.19 1.22 3.63
N GLU A 130 19.59 0.43 4.62
CA GLU A 130 20.18 -0.89 4.40
C GLU A 130 19.18 -1.82 3.68
N ALA A 131 17.92 -1.84 4.11
CA ALA A 131 16.86 -2.62 3.48
C ALA A 131 16.54 -2.16 2.05
N PHE A 132 16.75 -0.89 1.71
CA PHE A 132 16.48 -0.35 0.37
C PHE A 132 17.69 -0.43 -0.57
N ASP A 133 18.87 -0.75 -0.06
CA ASP A 133 20.08 -0.84 -0.90
C ASP A 133 19.91 -1.84 -2.04
N GLY A 134 20.24 -1.41 -3.26
CA GLY A 134 20.05 -2.17 -4.49
C GLY A 134 18.61 -2.18 -5.05
N CYS A 135 17.62 -1.67 -4.31
CA CYS A 135 16.25 -1.56 -4.83
C CYS A 135 16.10 -0.34 -5.73
N CYS A 136 15.42 -0.49 -6.88
CA CYS A 136 15.15 0.64 -7.78
C CYS A 136 13.86 1.39 -7.42
N ALA A 137 12.98 0.78 -6.62
CA ALA A 137 11.74 1.39 -6.13
C ALA A 137 11.34 0.85 -4.76
N VAL A 138 10.58 1.67 -4.02
CA VAL A 138 9.97 1.30 -2.75
C VAL A 138 8.47 1.52 -2.81
N PHE A 139 7.70 0.49 -2.49
CA PHE A 139 6.24 0.53 -2.32
C PHE A 139 5.94 0.59 -0.82
N HIS A 140 5.48 1.73 -0.35
CA HIS A 140 5.09 1.89 1.05
C HIS A 140 3.60 1.63 1.21
N THR A 141 3.27 0.44 1.67
CA THR A 141 1.90 -0.05 1.85
C THR A 141 1.49 -0.16 3.31
N ALA A 142 2.41 0.08 4.23
CA ALA A 142 2.16 -0.02 5.65
C ALA A 142 1.10 0.98 6.12
N ALA A 143 0.28 0.54 7.06
CA ALA A 143 -0.62 1.38 7.82
C ALA A 143 -0.48 1.02 9.29
N PHE A 144 -0.41 2.03 10.15
CA PHE A 144 -0.25 1.85 11.59
C PHE A 144 -1.61 1.84 12.27
N ILE A 145 -1.85 0.84 13.11
CA ILE A 145 -3.10 0.65 13.81
C ILE A 145 -2.79 0.35 15.27
N ASP A 146 -3.68 0.82 16.16
CA ASP A 146 -3.60 0.49 17.57
C ASP A 146 -3.75 -1.03 17.78
N PRO A 147 -2.72 -1.74 18.28
CA PRO A 147 -2.78 -3.19 18.49
C PRO A 147 -3.87 -3.61 19.49
N SER A 148 -4.30 -2.71 20.38
CA SER A 148 -5.36 -3.02 21.34
C SER A 148 -6.75 -3.09 20.73
N GLY A 149 -6.95 -2.53 19.53
CA GLY A 149 -8.19 -2.62 18.76
C GLY A 149 -9.42 -1.96 19.40
N LEU A 150 -9.30 -1.50 20.64
CA LEU A 150 -10.41 -1.04 21.45
C LEU A 150 -10.82 0.41 21.17
N SER A 151 -9.89 1.24 20.70
CA SER A 151 -10.12 2.69 20.52
C SER A 151 -10.19 3.16 19.08
N GLY A 152 -10.02 2.24 18.11
CA GLY A 152 -9.84 2.63 16.72
C GLY A 152 -8.54 3.42 16.51
N TYR A 153 -8.51 4.27 15.51
CA TYR A 153 -7.32 5.04 15.16
C TYR A 153 -7.21 6.31 16.02
N SER A 154 -6.17 6.42 16.82
CA SER A 154 -5.95 7.53 17.77
C SER A 154 -5.11 8.67 17.15
N LYS A 155 -5.06 9.82 17.87
CA LYS A 155 -4.17 10.93 17.51
C LYS A 155 -2.70 10.51 17.47
N ILE A 156 -2.29 9.65 18.41
CA ILE A 156 -0.91 9.15 18.48
C ILE A 156 -0.59 8.31 17.22
N MET A 157 -1.52 7.47 16.80
CA MET A 157 -1.35 6.67 15.58
C MET A 157 -1.22 7.55 14.33
N ALA A 158 -1.94 8.68 14.27
CA ALA A 158 -1.78 9.64 13.17
C ALA A 158 -0.36 10.24 13.11
N GLU A 159 0.25 10.48 14.28
CA GLU A 159 1.62 10.99 14.39
C GLU A 159 2.66 9.91 14.04
N VAL A 160 2.42 8.65 14.46
CA VAL A 160 3.26 7.50 14.11
C VAL A 160 3.24 7.25 12.60
N GLU A 161 2.06 7.27 11.97
CA GLU A 161 1.89 7.13 10.52
C GLU A 161 2.71 8.19 9.75
N ALA A 162 2.57 9.46 10.14
CA ALA A 162 3.30 10.55 9.50
C ALA A 162 4.82 10.41 9.65
N ARG A 163 5.30 10.06 10.86
CA ARG A 163 6.73 9.88 11.14
C ARG A 163 7.33 8.69 10.39
N ALA A 164 6.60 7.60 10.29
CA ALA A 164 7.06 6.44 9.53
C ALA A 164 7.18 6.77 8.04
N ALA A 165 6.19 7.45 7.47
CA ALA A 165 6.25 7.90 6.07
C ALA A 165 7.42 8.88 5.83
N GLU A 166 7.71 9.78 6.78
CA GLU A 166 8.87 10.67 6.76
C GLU A 166 10.18 9.89 6.72
N ASN A 167 10.37 8.95 7.65
CA ASN A 167 11.58 8.13 7.72
C ASN A 167 11.80 7.31 6.44
N ILE A 168 10.74 6.73 5.90
CA ILE A 168 10.79 5.92 4.68
C ILE A 168 11.13 6.79 3.47
N ALA A 169 10.47 7.95 3.30
CA ALA A 169 10.75 8.87 2.21
C ALA A 169 12.19 9.40 2.26
N GLU A 170 12.67 9.74 3.46
CA GLU A 170 14.06 10.17 3.68
C GLU A 170 15.07 9.04 3.40
N ALA A 171 14.77 7.81 3.82
CA ALA A 171 15.62 6.66 3.52
C ALA A 171 15.65 6.38 2.01
N CYS A 172 14.51 6.45 1.31
CA CYS A 172 14.44 6.34 -0.14
C CYS A 172 15.30 7.40 -0.83
N ALA A 173 15.18 8.66 -0.40
CA ALA A 173 15.94 9.77 -0.97
C ALA A 173 17.46 9.69 -0.70
N ALA A 174 17.85 9.06 0.40
CA ALA A 174 19.26 8.87 0.78
C ALA A 174 19.90 7.62 0.14
N THR A 175 19.11 6.69 -0.38
CA THR A 175 19.60 5.46 -1.01
C THR A 175 19.73 5.65 -2.51
N SER A 176 20.96 5.68 -3.02
CA SER A 176 21.28 6.05 -4.42
C SER A 176 20.65 5.14 -5.47
N SER A 177 20.36 3.88 -5.15
CA SER A 177 19.70 2.92 -6.05
C SER A 177 18.20 3.21 -6.20
N VAL A 178 17.53 3.82 -5.19
CA VAL A 178 16.10 4.10 -5.20
C VAL A 178 15.79 5.33 -6.04
N ARG A 179 15.02 5.14 -7.08
CA ARG A 179 14.60 6.21 -8.01
C ARG A 179 13.12 6.56 -7.87
N ASN A 180 12.31 5.60 -7.44
CA ASN A 180 10.85 5.73 -7.39
C ASN A 180 10.32 5.35 -6.00
N TYR A 181 9.37 6.14 -5.52
CA TYR A 181 8.65 5.89 -4.26
C TYR A 181 7.15 5.89 -4.53
N VAL A 182 6.47 4.79 -4.23
CA VAL A 182 5.02 4.63 -4.38
C VAL A 182 4.38 4.50 -3.01
N LEU A 183 3.55 5.48 -2.63
CA LEU A 183 2.88 5.52 -1.35
C LEU A 183 1.41 5.10 -1.49
N THR A 184 0.98 4.11 -0.72
CA THR A 184 -0.44 3.81 -0.54
C THR A 184 -1.05 4.82 0.43
N SER A 185 -1.85 5.72 -0.11
CA SER A 185 -2.63 6.70 0.64
C SER A 185 -4.09 6.23 0.76
N SER A 186 -4.99 7.13 1.06
CA SER A 186 -6.41 6.85 1.23
C SER A 186 -7.25 7.92 0.54
N LEU A 187 -8.41 7.54 0.03
CA LEU A 187 -9.41 8.49 -0.45
C LEU A 187 -9.78 9.55 0.61
N LEU A 188 -9.62 9.22 1.89
CA LEU A 188 -9.84 10.15 3.00
C LEU A 188 -8.90 11.37 2.99
N THR A 189 -7.84 11.36 2.19
CA THR A 189 -6.96 12.53 2.00
C THR A 189 -7.46 13.50 0.94
N CYS A 190 -8.62 13.23 0.32
CA CYS A 190 -9.08 13.97 -0.85
C CYS A 190 -10.24 14.95 -0.58
N PHE A 191 -11.04 14.78 0.48
CA PHE A 191 -12.34 15.49 0.53
C PHE A 191 -12.75 16.06 1.90
N TRP A 192 -12.07 15.74 3.01
CA TRP A 192 -12.42 16.27 4.32
C TRP A 192 -12.10 17.75 4.44
N ARG A 193 -13.06 18.60 4.15
CA ARG A 193 -12.94 20.07 4.20
C ARG A 193 -14.28 20.72 4.53
N ASP A 194 -14.27 21.99 4.83
CA ASP A 194 -15.52 22.72 5.03
C ASP A 194 -16.29 22.77 3.72
N THR A 195 -17.51 22.25 3.75
CA THR A 195 -18.37 22.17 2.57
C THR A 195 -19.37 23.32 2.48
N SER A 196 -19.33 24.27 3.40
CA SER A 196 -20.21 25.47 3.36
C SER A 196 -19.83 26.44 2.22
N ASP A 197 -18.60 26.37 1.72
CA ASP A 197 -18.14 27.15 0.59
C ASP A 197 -18.72 26.63 -0.73
N SER A 198 -19.59 27.42 -1.34
CA SER A 198 -20.24 27.12 -2.62
C SER A 198 -19.29 27.19 -3.82
N SER A 199 -18.07 27.75 -3.67
CA SER A 199 -17.05 27.83 -4.73
C SER A 199 -16.31 26.52 -4.93
N LEU A 200 -16.48 25.53 -4.03
CA LEU A 200 -15.79 24.25 -4.12
C LEU A 200 -16.26 23.42 -5.30
N SER A 201 -15.32 22.83 -6.01
CA SER A 201 -15.61 21.86 -7.06
C SER A 201 -16.46 20.71 -6.53
N HIS A 202 -17.52 20.37 -7.26
CA HIS A 202 -18.32 19.17 -6.99
C HIS A 202 -17.58 17.88 -7.33
N VAL A 203 -16.45 17.96 -8.07
CA VAL A 203 -15.65 16.80 -8.43
C VAL A 203 -14.52 16.64 -7.42
N VAL A 204 -14.46 15.45 -6.83
CA VAL A 204 -13.35 15.00 -5.97
C VAL A 204 -12.45 14.07 -6.80
N ASP A 205 -11.22 14.48 -7.02
CA ASP A 205 -10.24 13.75 -7.83
C ASP A 205 -8.82 13.84 -7.24
N HIS A 206 -7.83 13.49 -8.03
CA HIS A 206 -6.41 13.51 -7.66
C HIS A 206 -5.83 14.91 -7.35
N ASN A 207 -6.52 15.99 -7.68
CA ASN A 207 -6.09 17.35 -7.38
C ASN A 207 -6.68 17.88 -6.05
N THR A 208 -7.70 17.20 -5.54
CA THR A 208 -8.39 17.64 -4.32
C THR A 208 -7.70 17.12 -3.06
N TRP A 209 -7.69 17.96 -2.01
CA TRP A 209 -7.05 17.66 -0.74
C TRP A 209 -7.99 17.90 0.43
N SER A 210 -7.87 17.08 1.44
CA SER A 210 -8.50 17.31 2.74
C SER A 210 -7.78 18.41 3.50
N ASP A 211 -8.50 19.09 4.39
CA ASP A 211 -7.97 20.10 5.29
C ASP A 211 -7.56 19.48 6.63
N GLU A 212 -6.31 19.70 7.05
CA GLU A 212 -5.80 19.16 8.31
C GLU A 212 -6.53 19.71 9.53
N SER A 213 -6.91 20.99 9.51
CA SER A 213 -7.61 21.64 10.62
C SER A 213 -9.02 21.09 10.77
N PHE A 214 -9.69 20.83 9.63
CA PHE A 214 -10.98 20.14 9.60
C PHE A 214 -10.87 18.73 10.18
N CYS A 215 -9.91 17.94 9.72
CA CYS A 215 -9.67 16.59 10.23
C CYS A 215 -9.40 16.58 11.75
N LYS A 216 -8.61 17.53 12.25
CA LYS A 216 -8.34 17.71 13.69
C LYS A 216 -9.61 18.06 14.48
N ARG A 217 -10.40 19.04 14.03
CA ARG A 217 -11.66 19.45 14.69
C ARG A 217 -12.65 18.30 14.77
N LYS A 218 -12.79 17.54 13.68
CA LYS A 218 -13.69 16.37 13.60
C LYS A 218 -13.11 15.09 14.20
N LYS A 219 -11.86 15.13 14.69
CA LYS A 219 -11.13 13.97 15.22
C LYS A 219 -11.09 12.79 14.23
N LEU A 220 -10.89 13.08 12.95
CA LEU A 220 -10.71 12.12 11.86
C LEU A 220 -9.23 11.69 11.81
N TRP A 221 -8.78 10.99 12.85
CA TRP A 221 -7.35 10.77 13.07
C TRP A 221 -6.69 9.93 11.97
N TYR A 222 -7.40 8.92 11.44
CA TYR A 222 -6.87 8.11 10.33
C TYR A 222 -6.68 8.97 9.06
N ALA A 223 -7.70 9.75 8.68
CA ALA A 223 -7.59 10.68 7.56
C ALA A 223 -6.43 11.66 7.77
N LEU A 224 -6.29 12.21 8.98
CA LEU A 224 -5.22 13.13 9.35
C LEU A 224 -3.84 12.47 9.25
N GLY A 225 -3.69 11.23 9.73
CA GLY A 225 -2.43 10.48 9.66
C GLY A 225 -2.00 10.26 8.22
N LYS A 226 -2.90 9.75 7.37
CA LYS A 226 -2.64 9.56 5.94
C LYS A 226 -2.36 10.88 5.21
N LEU A 227 -3.09 11.94 5.53
CA LEU A 227 -2.87 13.27 4.94
C LEU A 227 -1.49 13.82 5.27
N LYS A 228 -1.08 13.76 6.54
CA LYS A 228 0.25 14.20 6.97
C LYS A 228 1.36 13.34 6.38
N ALA A 229 1.17 12.03 6.34
CA ALA A 229 2.11 11.10 5.71
C ALA A 229 2.31 11.44 4.22
N GLU A 230 1.23 11.74 3.53
CA GLU A 230 1.27 12.14 2.12
C GLU A 230 1.99 13.49 1.94
N HIS A 231 1.64 14.51 2.72
CA HIS A 231 2.26 15.84 2.65
C HIS A 231 3.77 15.81 2.94
N VAL A 232 4.20 15.13 4.00
CA VAL A 232 5.63 15.04 4.33
C VAL A 232 6.41 14.29 3.26
N SER A 233 5.86 13.21 2.72
CA SER A 233 6.48 12.44 1.65
C SER A 233 6.63 13.26 0.36
N TRP A 234 5.60 14.00 -0.06
CA TRP A 234 5.67 14.89 -1.21
C TRP A 234 6.68 16.01 -1.03
N LYS A 235 6.77 16.58 0.19
CA LYS A 235 7.77 17.61 0.52
C LYS A 235 9.18 17.06 0.33
N ILE A 236 9.49 15.91 0.94
CA ILE A 236 10.81 15.28 0.84
C ILE A 236 11.13 14.90 -0.61
N ALA A 237 10.18 14.30 -1.32
CA ALA A 237 10.36 13.91 -2.72
C ALA A 237 10.71 15.12 -3.59
N LYS A 238 10.03 16.25 -3.41
CA LYS A 238 10.32 17.50 -4.12
C LYS A 238 11.69 18.08 -3.77
N GLU A 239 12.03 18.13 -2.48
CA GLU A 239 13.29 18.71 -1.98
C GLU A 239 14.51 17.87 -2.38
N LYS A 240 14.36 16.56 -2.46
CA LYS A 240 15.46 15.61 -2.72
C LYS A 240 15.49 15.08 -4.16
N GLY A 241 14.55 15.45 -5.01
CA GLY A 241 14.49 14.99 -6.40
C GLY A 241 14.06 13.52 -6.56
N LEU A 242 13.38 12.93 -5.56
CA LEU A 242 12.85 11.58 -5.61
C LEU A 242 11.55 11.55 -6.42
N LYS A 243 11.45 10.68 -7.42
CA LYS A 243 10.18 10.48 -8.13
C LYS A 243 9.18 9.81 -7.20
N MET A 244 7.99 10.39 -7.06
CA MET A 244 6.97 9.88 -6.15
C MET A 244 5.61 9.75 -6.83
N ALA A 245 4.86 8.74 -6.44
CA ALA A 245 3.43 8.62 -6.73
C ALA A 245 2.65 8.25 -5.47
N THR A 246 1.42 8.74 -5.37
CA THR A 246 0.47 8.35 -4.32
C THR A 246 -0.78 7.75 -4.92
N ILE A 247 -1.28 6.69 -4.31
CA ILE A 247 -2.53 6.03 -4.68
C ILE A 247 -3.52 6.15 -3.54
N CYS A 248 -4.49 7.05 -3.72
CA CYS A 248 -5.56 7.34 -2.78
C CYS A 248 -6.67 6.30 -2.97
N SER A 249 -6.63 5.20 -2.22
CA SER A 249 -7.56 4.08 -2.36
C SER A 249 -8.88 4.32 -1.64
N GLY A 250 -9.97 3.84 -2.24
CA GLY A 250 -11.21 3.58 -1.54
C GLY A 250 -11.05 2.51 -0.46
N LEU A 251 -12.17 2.09 0.14
CA LEU A 251 -12.21 0.98 1.09
C LEU A 251 -11.80 -0.31 0.38
N VAL A 252 -10.68 -0.92 0.82
CA VAL A 252 -10.15 -2.12 0.19
C VAL A 252 -11.04 -3.32 0.50
N THR A 253 -11.42 -4.05 -0.52
CA THR A 253 -12.23 -5.28 -0.44
C THR A 253 -11.55 -6.42 -1.18
N GLY A 254 -11.98 -7.65 -0.94
CA GLY A 254 -11.51 -8.83 -1.66
C GLY A 254 -12.16 -10.09 -1.11
N PRO A 255 -12.05 -11.24 -1.80
CA PRO A 255 -12.79 -12.46 -1.49
C PRO A 255 -12.45 -13.06 -0.12
N ARG A 256 -11.30 -12.70 0.46
CA ARG A 256 -10.82 -13.17 1.77
C ARG A 256 -10.55 -12.02 2.73
N TYR A 257 -10.91 -10.81 2.34
CA TYR A 257 -10.66 -9.62 3.11
C TYR A 257 -11.88 -9.27 3.94
N PHE A 258 -11.82 -9.60 5.20
CA PHE A 258 -12.77 -9.13 6.20
C PHE A 258 -12.14 -7.92 6.89
N CYS A 259 -12.35 -6.75 6.34
CA CYS A 259 -12.00 -5.52 7.03
C CYS A 259 -13.01 -5.28 8.15
N VAL A 260 -12.81 -5.93 9.27
CA VAL A 260 -13.56 -5.58 10.47
C VAL A 260 -13.00 -4.24 10.98
N ASN A 261 -13.52 -3.15 10.43
CA ASN A 261 -13.29 -1.82 10.99
C ASN A 261 -14.65 -1.16 11.30
N PRO A 262 -15.33 -1.58 12.37
CA PRO A 262 -16.63 -1.02 12.75
C PRO A 262 -16.54 0.47 13.14
N HIS A 263 -15.34 1.03 13.20
CA HIS A 263 -15.04 2.38 13.64
C HIS A 263 -14.54 3.30 12.52
N LEU A 264 -14.91 3.06 11.26
CA LEU A 264 -14.62 4.02 10.19
C LEU A 264 -15.37 5.33 10.48
N LYS A 265 -14.66 6.21 11.18
CA LYS A 265 -15.22 7.52 11.51
C LYS A 265 -15.43 8.33 10.23
N GLY A 266 -16.66 8.81 10.06
CA GLY A 266 -17.06 9.55 8.88
C GLY A 266 -17.66 8.69 7.75
N GLY A 267 -17.92 7.41 7.99
CA GLY A 267 -18.53 6.53 6.99
C GLY A 267 -19.90 7.02 6.53
N GLN A 268 -20.74 7.51 7.47
CA GLN A 268 -22.05 8.09 7.15
C GLN A 268 -21.92 9.33 6.29
N GLU A 269 -21.07 10.30 6.69
CA GLU A 269 -20.87 11.52 5.91
C GLU A 269 -20.29 11.24 4.51
N MET A 270 -19.42 10.21 4.40
CA MET A 270 -18.92 9.78 3.08
C MET A 270 -20.05 9.27 2.20
N TYR A 271 -20.95 8.45 2.77
CA TYR A 271 -22.12 7.96 2.06
C TYR A 271 -23.04 9.10 1.65
N ASP A 272 -23.39 9.99 2.59
CA ASP A 272 -24.26 11.16 2.35
C ASP A 272 -23.72 12.08 1.27
N TYR A 273 -22.40 12.17 1.14
CA TYR A 273 -21.74 12.97 0.12
C TYR A 273 -21.52 12.25 -1.22
N GLY A 274 -21.80 10.96 -1.31
CA GLY A 274 -21.53 10.15 -2.50
C GLY A 274 -20.04 9.85 -2.71
N LEU A 275 -19.28 9.81 -1.62
CA LEU A 275 -17.82 9.61 -1.62
C LEU A 275 -17.39 8.28 -0.97
N LEU A 276 -18.33 7.51 -0.43
CA LEU A 276 -18.04 6.17 0.08
C LEU A 276 -17.80 5.22 -1.09
N ALA A 277 -16.56 4.82 -1.27
CA ALA A 277 -16.18 3.98 -2.40
C ALA A 277 -15.32 2.80 -1.97
N THR A 278 -15.46 1.70 -2.68
CA THR A 278 -14.70 0.46 -2.49
C THR A 278 -13.75 0.20 -3.65
N VAL A 279 -12.70 -0.56 -3.40
CA VAL A 279 -11.77 -1.05 -4.41
C VAL A 279 -11.38 -2.49 -4.12
N ASP A 280 -11.40 -3.34 -5.14
CA ASP A 280 -10.88 -4.69 -5.04
C ASP A 280 -9.35 -4.66 -4.87
N VAL A 281 -8.83 -5.56 -4.01
CA VAL A 281 -7.41 -5.62 -3.70
C VAL A 281 -6.54 -5.92 -4.93
N ASP A 282 -7.00 -6.79 -5.83
CA ASP A 282 -6.27 -7.12 -7.05
C ASP A 282 -6.19 -5.93 -8.00
N ARG A 283 -7.28 -5.17 -8.16
CA ARG A 283 -7.27 -3.92 -8.92
C ARG A 283 -6.38 -2.86 -8.30
N LEU A 284 -6.40 -2.73 -6.98
CA LEU A 284 -5.53 -1.79 -6.28
C LEU A 284 -4.05 -2.17 -6.45
N ALA A 285 -3.72 -3.47 -6.37
CA ALA A 285 -2.37 -3.95 -6.63
C ALA A 285 -1.93 -3.70 -8.08
N ASP A 286 -2.80 -3.95 -9.06
CA ASP A 286 -2.53 -3.62 -10.46
C ASP A 286 -2.29 -2.11 -10.64
N ALA A 287 -3.07 -1.26 -9.97
CA ALA A 287 -2.87 0.19 -10.01
C ALA A 287 -1.48 0.60 -9.50
N HIS A 288 -0.99 -0.01 -8.40
CA HIS A 288 0.35 0.26 -7.87
C HIS A 288 1.44 -0.06 -8.90
N VAL A 289 1.36 -1.22 -9.54
CA VAL A 289 2.38 -1.65 -10.50
C VAL A 289 2.32 -0.82 -11.78
N HIS A 290 1.13 -0.54 -12.32
CA HIS A 290 0.99 0.29 -13.51
C HIS A 290 1.46 1.74 -13.28
N VAL A 291 1.10 2.33 -12.13
CA VAL A 291 1.57 3.68 -11.76
C VAL A 291 3.09 3.70 -11.64
N TYR A 292 3.69 2.70 -11.01
CA TYR A 292 5.15 2.59 -10.92
C TYR A 292 5.82 2.49 -12.29
N GLU A 293 5.30 1.66 -13.18
CA GLU A 293 5.85 1.51 -14.54
C GLU A 293 5.72 2.81 -15.35
N GLU A 294 4.63 3.55 -15.15
CA GLU A 294 4.42 4.85 -15.78
C GLU A 294 5.37 5.92 -15.23
N MET A 295 5.72 5.88 -13.93
CA MET A 295 6.70 6.79 -13.34
C MET A 295 8.06 6.74 -14.02
N ASN A 296 8.43 5.59 -14.57
CA ASN A 296 9.68 5.43 -15.30
C ASN A 296 9.66 6.23 -16.63
N LYS A 297 8.49 6.50 -17.21
CA LYS A 297 8.29 7.23 -18.46
C LYS A 297 8.01 8.72 -18.22
N ASN A 298 6.99 9.03 -17.43
CA ASN A 298 6.37 10.35 -17.36
C ASN A 298 6.45 11.02 -15.96
N GLY A 299 7.15 10.39 -15.02
CA GLY A 299 7.25 10.89 -13.64
C GLY A 299 6.07 10.46 -12.76
N GLY A 300 6.04 11.00 -11.54
CA GLY A 300 5.07 10.62 -10.52
C GLY A 300 3.76 11.37 -10.61
N GLY A 301 2.98 11.26 -9.54
CA GLY A 301 1.73 11.98 -9.39
C GLY A 301 0.79 11.34 -8.38
N ARG A 302 -0.32 12.00 -8.17
CA ARG A 302 -1.39 11.54 -7.29
C ARG A 302 -2.48 10.87 -8.11
N TYR A 303 -3.04 9.75 -7.62
CA TYR A 303 -4.05 8.94 -8.30
C TYR A 303 -5.15 8.53 -7.30
N VAL A 304 -6.41 8.64 -7.71
CA VAL A 304 -7.56 8.09 -6.96
C VAL A 304 -7.88 6.71 -7.53
N CYS A 305 -8.04 5.71 -6.65
CA CYS A 305 -8.30 4.33 -7.03
C CYS A 305 -9.53 3.78 -6.33
N PHE A 306 -10.59 3.50 -7.09
CA PHE A 306 -11.80 2.83 -6.63
C PHE A 306 -12.48 2.09 -7.78
N ASP A 307 -13.30 1.10 -7.42
CA ASP A 307 -14.14 0.37 -8.38
C ASP A 307 -15.56 0.92 -8.39
N LYS A 308 -16.10 1.11 -7.19
CA LYS A 308 -17.50 1.38 -7.00
C LYS A 308 -17.73 2.40 -5.90
N VAL A 309 -18.62 3.35 -6.17
CA VAL A 309 -19.19 4.24 -5.16
C VAL A 309 -20.45 3.58 -4.61
N VAL A 310 -20.52 3.43 -3.30
CA VAL A 310 -21.67 2.85 -2.60
C VAL A 310 -22.81 3.86 -2.60
N ARG A 311 -23.94 3.52 -3.24
CA ARG A 311 -25.07 4.44 -3.42
C ARG A 311 -26.42 3.85 -3.06
N SER A 312 -26.59 2.55 -3.28
CA SER A 312 -27.88 1.88 -3.06
C SER A 312 -27.95 1.19 -1.70
N PRO A 313 -29.16 0.99 -1.14
CA PRO A 313 -29.34 0.24 0.11
C PRO A 313 -28.75 -1.17 0.06
N ASN A 314 -28.86 -1.86 -1.06
CA ASN A 314 -28.29 -3.20 -1.23
C ASN A 314 -26.74 -3.18 -1.17
N GLU A 315 -26.11 -2.15 -1.72
CA GLU A 315 -24.64 -1.99 -1.64
C GLU A 315 -24.18 -1.67 -0.22
N VAL A 316 -24.97 -0.88 0.52
CA VAL A 316 -24.75 -0.61 1.94
C VAL A 316 -24.84 -1.90 2.74
N GLN A 317 -25.87 -2.71 2.53
CA GLN A 317 -26.02 -3.98 3.22
C GLN A 317 -24.82 -4.91 2.98
N ILE A 318 -24.38 -5.07 1.73
CA ILE A 318 -23.19 -5.85 1.38
C ILE A 318 -21.93 -5.31 2.08
N LEU A 319 -21.81 -3.99 2.18
CA LEU A 319 -20.68 -3.35 2.86
C LEU A 319 -20.73 -3.60 4.37
N GLU A 320 -21.90 -3.46 4.99
CA GLU A 320 -22.10 -3.73 6.41
C GLU A 320 -21.77 -5.17 6.78
N GLU A 321 -22.24 -6.13 5.99
CA GLU A 321 -21.95 -7.56 6.19
C GLU A 321 -20.42 -7.85 6.13
N LYS A 322 -19.71 -7.16 5.24
CA LYS A 322 -18.26 -7.36 5.04
C LYS A 322 -17.39 -6.59 6.03
N THR A 323 -17.86 -5.48 6.55
CA THR A 323 -17.01 -4.53 7.31
C THR A 323 -17.50 -4.26 8.73
N GLY A 324 -18.73 -4.60 9.05
CA GLY A 324 -19.38 -4.23 10.30
C GLY A 324 -19.69 -2.72 10.45
N ILE A 325 -19.53 -1.94 9.37
CA ILE A 325 -19.80 -0.50 9.39
C ILE A 325 -21.29 -0.27 9.18
N HIS A 326 -21.95 0.32 10.17
CA HIS A 326 -23.38 0.70 10.06
C HIS A 326 -23.55 2.03 9.32
N ILE A 327 -24.43 2.04 8.30
CA ILE A 327 -24.75 3.20 7.49
C ILE A 327 -26.27 3.30 7.33
N ASN A 328 -26.83 4.44 7.71
CA ASN A 328 -28.23 4.73 7.46
C ASN A 328 -28.42 5.08 5.98
N THR A 329 -29.24 4.32 5.29
CA THR A 329 -29.49 4.53 3.86
C THR A 329 -30.40 5.74 3.63
N ILE A 330 -30.14 6.48 2.54
CA ILE A 330 -30.93 7.61 2.07
C ILE A 330 -31.91 7.12 1.00
N SER A 331 -33.02 7.85 0.77
CA SER A 331 -33.97 7.52 -0.29
C SER A 331 -33.30 7.52 -1.67
N SER A 332 -33.84 6.71 -2.59
CA SER A 332 -33.31 6.53 -3.95
C SER A 332 -33.24 7.82 -4.79
N ASP A 333 -34.01 8.83 -4.41
CA ASP A 333 -34.13 10.09 -5.15
C ASP A 333 -33.17 11.19 -4.66
N TYR A 334 -32.24 10.83 -3.77
CA TYR A 334 -31.26 11.77 -3.23
C TYR A 334 -30.14 12.05 -4.23
N GLU A 335 -29.93 13.31 -4.57
CA GLU A 335 -28.80 13.77 -5.37
C GLU A 335 -27.56 13.94 -4.50
N PHE A 336 -26.52 13.14 -4.77
CA PHE A 336 -25.26 13.25 -4.05
C PHE A 336 -24.55 14.55 -4.38
N ARG A 337 -24.03 15.19 -3.37
CA ARG A 337 -23.36 16.50 -3.47
C ARG A 337 -22.07 16.47 -4.30
N PHE A 338 -21.34 15.36 -4.26
CA PHE A 338 -20.05 15.25 -4.92
C PHE A 338 -20.01 14.08 -5.91
N ILE A 339 -19.13 14.23 -6.89
CA ILE A 339 -18.80 13.21 -7.88
C ILE A 339 -17.35 12.79 -7.67
N LEU A 340 -17.13 11.54 -7.33
CA LEU A 340 -15.80 10.96 -7.22
C LEU A 340 -15.27 10.57 -8.60
N SER A 341 -13.99 10.91 -8.89
CA SER A 341 -13.38 10.68 -10.19
C SER A 341 -11.99 10.01 -10.09
N ASN A 342 -11.84 8.88 -10.75
CA ASN A 342 -10.57 8.16 -10.93
C ASN A 342 -10.07 8.22 -12.38
N ARG A 343 -10.58 9.14 -13.20
CA ARG A 343 -10.31 9.21 -14.66
C ARG A 343 -8.82 9.22 -15.02
N LYS A 344 -7.96 9.80 -14.18
CA LYS A 344 -6.51 9.81 -14.42
C LYS A 344 -5.93 8.40 -14.38
N LEU A 345 -6.31 7.60 -13.37
CA LEU A 345 -5.88 6.22 -13.24
C LEU A 345 -6.48 5.34 -14.35
N ASP A 346 -7.75 5.47 -14.63
CA ASP A 346 -8.43 4.66 -15.66
C ASP A 346 -7.82 4.89 -17.05
N ARG A 347 -7.45 6.12 -17.39
CA ARG A 347 -6.73 6.42 -18.64
C ARG A 347 -5.39 5.71 -18.71
N LEU A 348 -4.64 5.73 -17.62
CA LEU A 348 -3.35 5.05 -17.54
C LEU A 348 -3.50 3.54 -17.70
N MET A 349 -4.42 2.92 -16.97
CA MET A 349 -4.64 1.47 -17.04
C MET A 349 -5.21 1.01 -18.39
N SER A 350 -6.03 1.82 -19.05
CA SER A 350 -6.61 1.51 -20.36
C SER A 350 -5.60 1.58 -21.50
N GLN A 351 -4.56 2.40 -21.40
CA GLN A 351 -3.51 2.51 -22.42
C GLN A 351 -2.65 1.24 -22.48
N VAL A 352 -2.42 0.59 -21.34
CA VAL A 352 -1.62 -0.64 -21.28
C VAL A 352 -2.33 -1.81 -21.96
N HIS A 353 -3.64 -1.93 -21.82
CA HIS A 353 -4.41 -2.99 -22.49
C HIS A 353 -4.42 -2.86 -24.02
N ARG A 354 -4.23 -1.66 -24.58
CA ARG A 354 -4.12 -1.47 -26.04
C ARG A 354 -2.77 -1.89 -26.59
N CYS A 355 -1.69 -1.73 -25.83
CA CYS A 355 -0.35 -2.13 -26.28
C CYS A 355 -0.15 -3.65 -26.19
N SER A 356 -0.78 -4.35 -25.24
CA SER A 356 -0.67 -5.81 -25.11
C SER A 356 -1.48 -6.60 -26.16
N ASN A 357 -2.42 -5.96 -26.86
CA ASN A 357 -3.21 -6.60 -27.93
C ASN A 357 -2.62 -6.35 -29.33
N LEU A 358 -1.45 -5.70 -29.45
CA LEU A 358 -0.77 -5.39 -30.71
C LEU A 358 0.58 -6.11 -30.87
N CYS A 359 0.91 -7.04 -29.95
CA CYS A 359 2.11 -7.91 -30.01
C CYS A 359 1.71 -9.35 -30.25
#